data_05736164d49b1e6ef7faa367a3d82c00
#
_entry.id   05736164d49b1e6ef7faa367a3d82c00
#
_cell.length_a   1.000
_cell.length_b   1.000
_cell.length_c   1.000
_cell.angle_alpha   90.00
_cell.angle_beta   90.00
_cell.angle_gamma   90.00
#
_symmetry.space_group_name_H-M   'P 1'
#
loop_
_entity.id
_entity.type
_entity.pdbx_description
1 polymer ?
#
loop_
_entity_poly.entity_id
_entity_poly.type
_entity_poly.pdbx_seq_one_letter_code
_entity_poly.pdbx_strand_id
1 'polypeptide(L)'
;MHCTNCGTYIAPGTRFCAGCGSPAVDPETTRYAGAQPQTPFAAPPVHQPPAYQPVPAYPTPVRQERTNDAERQIFKTRPTLFFIKIGYGLAALGAVLLIILLAYYISAPWWIALPIALALLLIPAFYHVKRNMVQYTLTNHKLEIDEGFIARTTRNLPLRNIQDVTVSSTILQRLLGYGNVVIDNASELGGSTILHNIHNPRQYADLLLRELRRFH
;
A
#
# COMPACT_ATOMS: atom_id res chain seq x y z
N MET A 1 45.38 -21.44 10.18
CA MET A 1 45.53 -20.41 9.14
C MET A 1 44.55 -19.28 9.41
N HIS A 2 44.79 -18.10 8.84
CA HIS A 2 43.88 -16.97 9.05
C HIS A 2 43.02 -16.72 7.81
N CYS A 3 41.79 -16.34 8.00
CA CYS A 3 40.88 -16.02 6.91
C CYS A 3 41.40 -14.80 6.10
N THR A 4 41.48 -14.93 4.81
CA THR A 4 41.94 -13.85 3.90
C THR A 4 40.94 -12.71 3.80
N ASN A 5 39.68 -12.94 4.18
CA ASN A 5 38.61 -11.94 4.10
C ASN A 5 38.41 -11.14 5.41
N CYS A 6 38.51 -11.79 6.60
CA CYS A 6 38.22 -11.13 7.87
C CYS A 6 39.34 -11.26 8.94
N GLY A 7 40.45 -11.95 8.63
CA GLY A 7 41.56 -12.13 9.55
C GLY A 7 41.32 -13.10 10.73
N THR A 8 40.15 -13.67 10.88
CA THR A 8 39.84 -14.61 11.98
C THR A 8 40.61 -15.92 11.81
N TYR A 9 41.12 -16.49 12.94
CA TYR A 9 41.79 -17.78 12.92
C TYR A 9 40.82 -18.91 12.53
N ILE A 10 41.24 -19.71 11.54
CA ILE A 10 40.50 -20.87 11.05
C ILE A 10 41.22 -22.14 11.51
N ALA A 11 40.53 -23.01 12.22
CA ALA A 11 41.07 -24.29 12.65
C ALA A 11 41.31 -25.22 11.45
N PRO A 12 42.36 -26.02 11.45
CA PRO A 12 42.63 -26.97 10.38
C PRO A 12 41.49 -27.96 10.22
N GLY A 13 41.03 -28.17 8.94
CA GLY A 13 39.94 -29.07 8.61
C GLY A 13 38.55 -28.42 8.50
N THR A 14 38.38 -27.14 8.82
CA THR A 14 37.11 -26.44 8.63
C THR A 14 36.97 -25.92 7.18
N ARG A 15 35.82 -26.15 6.57
CA ARG A 15 35.54 -25.73 5.18
C ARG A 15 35.13 -24.27 5.05
N PHE A 16 34.72 -23.63 6.13
CA PHE A 16 34.24 -22.26 6.14
C PHE A 16 34.75 -21.49 7.37
N CYS A 17 34.99 -20.20 7.21
CA CYS A 17 35.36 -19.31 8.31
C CYS A 17 34.19 -19.09 9.27
N ALA A 18 34.37 -19.32 10.56
CA ALA A 18 33.34 -19.11 11.57
C ALA A 18 32.98 -17.62 11.79
N GLY A 19 33.87 -16.69 11.38
CA GLY A 19 33.66 -15.25 11.56
C GLY A 19 32.89 -14.57 10.43
N CYS A 20 33.09 -14.99 9.16
CA CYS A 20 32.50 -14.33 8.00
C CYS A 20 31.86 -15.28 6.97
N GLY A 21 31.87 -16.59 7.21
CA GLY A 21 31.26 -17.57 6.31
C GLY A 21 32.01 -17.82 4.99
N SER A 22 33.15 -17.17 4.75
CA SER A 22 33.94 -17.39 3.52
C SER A 22 34.53 -18.80 3.49
N PRO A 23 34.61 -19.46 2.31
CA PRO A 23 35.22 -20.77 2.18
C PRO A 23 36.69 -20.69 2.53
N ALA A 24 37.18 -21.63 3.36
CA ALA A 24 38.58 -21.78 3.69
C ALA A 24 39.27 -22.59 2.58
N VAL A 25 39.88 -21.88 1.65
CA VAL A 25 40.65 -22.52 0.55
C VAL A 25 42.08 -22.76 1.04
N ASP A 26 42.45 -24.03 1.15
CA ASP A 26 43.85 -24.40 1.42
C ASP A 26 44.67 -24.30 0.13
N PRO A 27 45.66 -23.42 0.06
CA PRO A 27 46.43 -23.22 -1.18
C PRO A 27 47.24 -24.45 -1.60
N GLU A 28 47.45 -25.43 -0.73
CA GLU A 28 48.21 -26.64 -1.04
C GLU A 28 47.42 -27.72 -1.76
N THR A 29 46.09 -27.75 -1.63
CA THR A 29 45.25 -28.76 -2.31
C THR A 29 45.05 -28.51 -3.79
N THR A 30 45.42 -27.33 -4.30
CA THR A 30 45.27 -27.00 -5.73
C THR A 30 46.44 -27.47 -6.60
N ARG A 31 47.52 -27.97 -6.01
CA ARG A 31 48.74 -28.37 -6.76
C ARG A 31 48.81 -29.83 -7.18
N TYR A 32 47.89 -30.70 -6.79
CA TYR A 32 47.91 -32.14 -7.12
C TYR A 32 46.87 -32.59 -8.15
N ALA A 33 46.31 -31.71 -8.93
CA ALA A 33 45.51 -32.08 -10.11
C ALA A 33 46.38 -32.10 -11.39
N GLY A 34 47.64 -32.56 -11.27
CA GLY A 34 48.54 -32.76 -12.38
C GLY A 34 48.55 -34.23 -12.79
N ALA A 35 47.96 -34.54 -13.92
CA ALA A 35 48.22 -35.61 -14.88
C ALA A 35 48.67 -36.95 -14.29
N GLN A 36 47.72 -37.80 -13.97
CA GLN A 36 47.94 -39.26 -14.02
C GLN A 36 47.65 -39.75 -15.45
N PRO A 37 48.51 -40.60 -16.04
CA PRO A 37 48.23 -41.27 -17.31
C PRO A 37 46.98 -42.15 -17.15
N GLN A 38 45.97 -41.87 -17.89
CA GLN A 38 44.76 -42.67 -17.93
C GLN A 38 45.06 -44.03 -18.59
N THR A 39 45.11 -45.09 -17.79
CA THR A 39 44.94 -46.45 -18.33
C THR A 39 43.51 -46.54 -18.89
N PRO A 40 43.30 -47.21 -20.05
CA PRO A 40 41.95 -47.35 -20.58
C PRO A 40 41.13 -48.22 -19.63
N PHE A 41 40.28 -47.55 -18.85
CA PHE A 41 39.27 -48.26 -18.07
C PHE A 41 38.26 -48.88 -19.01
N ALA A 42 38.14 -50.23 -18.94
CA ALA A 42 37.01 -50.92 -19.53
C ALA A 42 35.72 -50.25 -19.02
N ALA A 43 34.85 -49.89 -19.97
CA ALA A 43 33.56 -49.24 -19.65
C ALA A 43 32.81 -50.11 -18.63
N PRO A 44 32.40 -49.53 -17.50
CA PRO A 44 31.53 -50.25 -16.57
C PRO A 44 30.26 -50.68 -17.27
N PRO A 45 29.67 -51.84 -16.93
CA PRO A 45 28.44 -52.31 -17.53
C PRO A 45 27.38 -51.20 -17.36
N VAL A 46 26.76 -50.82 -18.47
CA VAL A 46 25.67 -49.86 -18.48
C VAL A 46 24.54 -50.46 -17.64
N HIS A 47 24.43 -50.05 -16.39
CA HIS A 47 23.25 -50.33 -15.61
C HIS A 47 22.09 -49.61 -16.33
N GLN A 48 21.23 -50.33 -16.97
CA GLN A 48 19.96 -49.80 -17.45
C GLN A 48 19.27 -49.23 -16.23
N PRO A 49 18.88 -47.93 -16.25
CA PRO A 49 18.11 -47.39 -15.17
C PRO A 49 16.84 -48.24 -15.00
N PRO A 50 16.46 -48.62 -13.76
CA PRO A 50 15.24 -49.39 -13.53
C PRO A 50 14.10 -48.67 -14.25
N ALA A 51 13.30 -49.49 -15.01
CA ALA A 51 12.16 -48.99 -15.74
C ALA A 51 11.35 -48.05 -14.80
N TYR A 52 11.16 -46.80 -15.21
CA TYR A 52 10.43 -45.80 -14.46
C TYR A 52 9.00 -46.31 -14.28
N GLN A 53 8.71 -46.94 -13.14
CA GLN A 53 7.33 -47.29 -12.81
C GLN A 53 6.66 -45.94 -12.54
N PRO A 54 5.57 -45.59 -13.25
CA PRO A 54 4.82 -44.39 -12.95
C PRO A 54 4.40 -44.48 -11.49
N VAL A 55 5.01 -43.62 -10.65
CA VAL A 55 4.62 -43.47 -9.26
C VAL A 55 3.11 -43.15 -9.29
N PRO A 56 2.25 -43.91 -8.58
CA PRO A 56 0.84 -43.58 -8.53
C PRO A 56 0.75 -42.13 -8.11
N ALA A 57 0.13 -41.29 -8.94
CA ALA A 57 -0.04 -39.87 -8.66
C ALA A 57 -0.74 -39.78 -7.29
N TYR A 58 0.02 -39.47 -6.25
CA TYR A 58 -0.58 -39.06 -4.99
C TYR A 58 -1.53 -37.91 -5.37
N PRO A 59 -2.83 -37.99 -5.02
CA PRO A 59 -3.68 -36.84 -5.21
C PRO A 59 -2.97 -35.71 -4.51
N THR A 60 -2.43 -34.76 -5.29
CA THR A 60 -1.94 -33.49 -4.74
C THR A 60 -3.06 -33.04 -3.84
N PRO A 61 -2.80 -32.77 -2.54
CA PRO A 61 -3.82 -32.20 -1.70
C PRO A 61 -4.27 -30.96 -2.45
N VAL A 62 -5.46 -31.06 -3.06
CA VAL A 62 -6.13 -29.90 -3.63
C VAL A 62 -6.15 -28.96 -2.46
N ARG A 63 -5.27 -27.95 -2.50
CA ARG A 63 -5.30 -26.83 -1.59
C ARG A 63 -6.71 -26.33 -1.72
N GLN A 64 -7.58 -26.84 -0.85
CA GLN A 64 -8.90 -26.26 -0.69
C GLN A 64 -8.59 -24.80 -0.36
N GLU A 65 -8.51 -23.98 -1.41
CA GLU A 65 -8.71 -22.56 -1.24
C GLU A 65 -9.92 -22.50 -0.34
N ARG A 66 -9.72 -21.97 0.85
CA ARG A 66 -10.80 -21.68 1.77
C ARG A 66 -11.68 -20.65 1.06
N THR A 67 -12.51 -21.13 0.16
CA THR A 67 -13.51 -20.34 -0.58
C THR A 67 -14.60 -19.79 0.34
N ASN A 68 -14.46 -20.01 1.66
CA ASN A 68 -15.37 -19.48 2.65
C ASN A 68 -14.96 -18.07 3.19
N ASP A 69 -13.82 -17.56 2.79
CA ASP A 69 -13.45 -16.16 3.04
C ASP A 69 -13.74 -15.29 1.80
N ALA A 70 -14.92 -15.44 1.22
CA ALA A 70 -15.39 -14.48 0.23
C ALA A 70 -15.23 -13.08 0.85
N GLU A 71 -14.38 -12.25 0.24
CA GLU A 71 -14.10 -10.89 0.71
C GLU A 71 -15.43 -10.14 0.83
N ARG A 72 -15.92 -10.02 2.06
CA ARG A 72 -17.20 -9.37 2.33
C ARG A 72 -16.97 -7.90 2.52
N GLN A 73 -17.54 -7.10 1.65
CA GLN A 73 -17.58 -5.66 1.81
C GLN A 73 -18.51 -5.29 2.98
N ILE A 74 -17.97 -4.58 3.97
CA ILE A 74 -18.70 -4.15 5.17
C ILE A 74 -19.31 -2.79 4.94
N PHE A 75 -18.50 -1.84 4.47
CA PHE A 75 -18.99 -0.54 4.05
C PHE A 75 -18.16 0.05 2.90
N LYS A 76 -18.77 0.97 2.20
CA LYS A 76 -18.17 1.78 1.15
C LYS A 76 -18.63 3.21 1.35
N THR A 77 -17.68 4.12 1.54
CA THR A 77 -17.99 5.53 1.81
C THR A 77 -17.08 6.46 1.02
N ARG A 78 -17.51 7.69 0.85
CA ARG A 78 -16.77 8.77 0.21
C ARG A 78 -16.70 9.97 1.13
N PRO A 79 -15.66 10.82 1.00
CA PRO A 79 -15.61 12.08 1.71
C PRO A 79 -16.82 12.95 1.34
N THR A 80 -17.39 13.64 2.32
CA THR A 80 -18.52 14.55 2.06
C THR A 80 -18.11 15.73 1.19
N LEU A 81 -19.01 16.13 0.29
CA LEU A 81 -18.87 17.30 -0.57
C LEU A 81 -19.50 18.56 0.06
N PHE A 82 -19.98 18.50 1.29
CA PHE A 82 -20.68 19.59 1.95
C PHE A 82 -19.86 20.89 1.98
N PHE A 83 -18.60 20.80 2.43
CA PHE A 83 -17.70 21.97 2.48
C PHE A 83 -17.41 22.55 1.09
N ILE A 84 -17.39 21.72 0.06
CA ILE A 84 -17.22 22.18 -1.33
C ILE A 84 -18.46 22.93 -1.82
N LYS A 85 -19.66 22.48 -1.43
CA LYS A 85 -20.91 23.20 -1.76
C LYS A 85 -20.92 24.60 -1.12
N ILE A 86 -20.44 24.73 0.13
CA ILE A 86 -20.23 26.04 0.74
C ILE A 86 -19.22 26.87 -0.04
N GLY A 87 -18.11 26.25 -0.50
CA GLY A 87 -17.10 26.88 -1.36
C GLY A 87 -17.69 27.46 -2.64
N TYR A 88 -18.60 26.73 -3.30
CA TYR A 88 -19.35 27.25 -4.47
C TYR A 88 -20.20 28.46 -4.11
N GLY A 89 -20.91 28.43 -2.97
CA GLY A 89 -21.70 29.57 -2.52
C GLY A 89 -20.85 30.83 -2.29
N LEU A 90 -19.71 30.66 -1.62
CA LEU A 90 -18.76 31.76 -1.37
C LEU A 90 -18.12 32.25 -2.69
N ALA A 91 -17.74 31.35 -3.58
CA ALA A 91 -17.18 31.72 -4.87
C ALA A 91 -18.19 32.47 -5.76
N ALA A 92 -19.46 32.04 -5.78
CA ALA A 92 -20.53 32.72 -6.50
C ALA A 92 -20.79 34.12 -5.91
N LEU A 93 -20.86 34.24 -4.58
CA LEU A 93 -21.00 35.55 -3.93
C LEU A 93 -19.80 36.44 -4.25
N GLY A 94 -18.58 35.93 -4.15
CA GLY A 94 -17.35 36.66 -4.50
C GLY A 94 -17.33 37.09 -5.97
N ALA A 95 -17.80 36.23 -6.88
CA ALA A 95 -17.88 36.55 -8.30
C ALA A 95 -18.86 37.71 -8.56
N VAL A 96 -20.04 37.71 -7.91
CA VAL A 96 -21.02 38.81 -8.04
C VAL A 96 -20.44 40.12 -7.48
N LEU A 97 -19.84 40.08 -6.29
CA LEU A 97 -19.20 41.26 -5.70
C LEU A 97 -18.06 41.76 -6.57
N LEU A 98 -17.26 40.88 -7.17
CA LEU A 98 -16.19 41.25 -8.07
C LEU A 98 -16.73 41.97 -9.33
N ILE A 99 -17.80 41.46 -9.95
CA ILE A 99 -18.44 42.09 -11.12
C ILE A 99 -18.92 43.50 -10.75
N ILE A 100 -19.61 43.68 -9.61
CA ILE A 100 -20.10 44.98 -9.15
C ILE A 100 -18.90 45.95 -8.93
N LEU A 101 -17.84 45.47 -8.28
CA LEU A 101 -16.66 46.28 -8.02
C LEU A 101 -15.94 46.71 -9.29
N LEU A 102 -15.75 45.79 -10.26
CA LEU A 102 -15.14 46.09 -11.55
C LEU A 102 -15.99 47.11 -12.34
N ALA A 103 -17.30 46.95 -12.33
CA ALA A 103 -18.20 47.86 -13.03
C ALA A 103 -18.18 49.26 -12.41
N TYR A 104 -18.17 49.35 -11.07
CA TYR A 104 -18.26 50.63 -10.37
C TYR A 104 -16.93 51.41 -10.35
N TYR A 105 -15.80 50.75 -10.05
CA TYR A 105 -14.50 51.44 -9.88
C TYR A 105 -13.65 51.53 -11.14
N ILE A 106 -13.72 50.53 -12.02
CA ILE A 106 -12.84 50.39 -13.18
C ILE A 106 -13.60 50.65 -14.47
N SER A 107 -14.95 50.73 -14.42
CA SER A 107 -15.80 50.81 -15.60
C SER A 107 -15.49 49.69 -16.61
N ALA A 108 -15.06 48.53 -16.09
CA ALA A 108 -14.65 47.40 -16.92
C ALA A 108 -15.82 46.86 -17.74
N PRO A 109 -15.64 46.63 -19.05
CA PRO A 109 -16.68 46.08 -19.88
C PRO A 109 -17.02 44.65 -19.41
N TRP A 110 -18.31 44.28 -19.51
CA TRP A 110 -18.83 43.01 -19.03
C TRP A 110 -18.10 41.76 -19.59
N TRP A 111 -17.58 41.86 -20.83
CA TRP A 111 -16.84 40.78 -21.50
C TRP A 111 -15.47 40.49 -20.86
N ILE A 112 -14.92 41.39 -20.05
CA ILE A 112 -13.71 41.17 -19.22
C ILE A 112 -14.11 40.66 -17.83
N ALA A 113 -15.14 41.26 -17.24
CA ALA A 113 -15.58 40.90 -15.88
C ALA A 113 -16.11 39.45 -15.80
N LEU A 114 -16.85 38.99 -16.81
CA LEU A 114 -17.48 37.67 -16.84
C LEU A 114 -16.45 36.51 -16.81
N PRO A 115 -15.41 36.45 -17.67
CA PRO A 115 -14.44 35.34 -17.61
C PRO A 115 -13.63 35.34 -16.31
N ILE A 116 -13.34 36.50 -15.72
CA ILE A 116 -12.66 36.56 -14.42
C ILE A 116 -13.55 35.97 -13.31
N ALA A 117 -14.84 36.34 -13.31
CA ALA A 117 -15.80 35.78 -12.35
C ALA A 117 -16.00 34.26 -12.56
N LEU A 118 -16.01 33.80 -13.81
CA LEU A 118 -16.10 32.37 -14.12
C LEU A 118 -14.85 31.62 -13.68
N ALA A 119 -13.67 32.21 -13.83
CA ALA A 119 -12.41 31.64 -13.39
C ALA A 119 -12.40 31.40 -11.86
N LEU A 120 -13.05 32.25 -11.07
CA LEU A 120 -13.20 32.08 -9.61
C LEU A 120 -13.97 30.80 -9.27
N LEU A 121 -14.98 30.42 -10.07
CA LEU A 121 -15.75 29.18 -9.88
C LEU A 121 -14.96 27.91 -10.22
N LEU A 122 -13.87 28.01 -10.99
CA LEU A 122 -13.00 26.86 -11.29
C LEU A 122 -12.28 26.35 -10.04
N ILE A 123 -12.04 27.20 -9.03
CA ILE A 123 -11.38 26.80 -7.77
C ILE A 123 -12.20 25.72 -7.06
N PRO A 124 -13.45 25.95 -6.64
CA PRO A 124 -14.25 24.91 -6.01
C PRO A 124 -14.54 23.72 -6.95
N ALA A 125 -14.62 23.95 -8.27
CA ALA A 125 -14.81 22.90 -9.26
C ALA A 125 -13.64 21.91 -9.27
N PHE A 126 -12.40 22.40 -9.23
CA PHE A 126 -11.21 21.57 -9.14
C PHE A 126 -11.21 20.71 -7.86
N TYR A 127 -11.50 21.33 -6.69
CA TYR A 127 -11.61 20.60 -5.43
C TYR A 127 -12.76 19.60 -5.44
N HIS A 128 -13.86 19.90 -6.12
CA HIS A 128 -14.99 18.98 -6.27
C HIS A 128 -14.55 17.69 -6.99
N VAL A 129 -13.92 17.85 -8.15
CA VAL A 129 -13.44 16.70 -8.93
C VAL A 129 -12.44 15.89 -8.10
N LYS A 130 -11.42 16.54 -7.53
CA LYS A 130 -10.39 15.88 -6.72
C LYS A 130 -10.99 15.06 -5.58
N ARG A 131 -11.99 15.60 -4.88
CA ARG A 131 -12.58 14.96 -3.71
C ARG A 131 -13.56 13.85 -4.04
N ASN A 132 -14.25 13.94 -5.15
CA ASN A 132 -15.18 12.91 -5.60
C ASN A 132 -14.47 11.63 -6.05
N MET A 133 -13.15 11.70 -6.29
CA MET A 133 -12.31 10.58 -6.72
C MET A 133 -11.72 9.76 -5.56
N VAL A 134 -11.99 10.17 -4.31
CA VAL A 134 -11.56 9.42 -3.13
C VAL A 134 -12.69 8.49 -2.69
N GLN A 135 -12.35 7.22 -2.45
CA GLN A 135 -13.28 6.21 -2.00
C GLN A 135 -12.62 5.33 -0.94
N TYR A 136 -13.36 5.07 0.12
CA TYR A 136 -12.95 4.20 1.22
C TYR A 136 -13.84 2.96 1.22
N THR A 137 -13.23 1.78 1.17
CA THR A 137 -13.93 0.49 1.20
C THR A 137 -13.36 -0.36 2.32
N LEU A 138 -14.17 -0.74 3.29
CA LEU A 138 -13.80 -1.70 4.33
C LEU A 138 -14.32 -3.08 3.94
N THR A 139 -13.41 -4.05 3.97
CA THR A 139 -13.74 -5.46 3.84
C THR A 139 -13.41 -6.20 5.14
N ASN A 140 -13.75 -7.47 5.21
CA ASN A 140 -13.43 -8.33 6.36
C ASN A 140 -11.92 -8.55 6.58
N HIS A 141 -11.03 -8.22 5.62
CA HIS A 141 -9.58 -8.47 5.71
C HIS A 141 -8.73 -7.21 5.60
N LYS A 142 -9.22 -6.19 4.91
CA LYS A 142 -8.46 -4.97 4.60
C LYS A 142 -9.35 -3.73 4.55
N LEU A 143 -8.72 -2.59 4.79
CA LEU A 143 -9.25 -1.29 4.41
C LEU A 143 -8.58 -0.86 3.10
N GLU A 144 -9.38 -0.62 2.08
CA GLU A 144 -8.94 -0.17 0.76
C GLU A 144 -9.26 1.31 0.59
N ILE A 145 -8.26 2.08 0.17
CA ILE A 145 -8.35 3.51 -0.07
C ILE A 145 -7.97 3.76 -1.50
N ASP A 146 -8.97 4.13 -2.29
CA ASP A 146 -8.79 4.52 -3.67
C ASP A 146 -8.70 6.04 -3.78
N GLU A 147 -7.60 6.55 -4.32
CA GLU A 147 -7.39 7.97 -4.55
C GLU A 147 -6.90 8.22 -5.97
N GLY A 148 -7.37 9.28 -6.61
CA GLY A 148 -6.79 9.78 -7.84
C GLY A 148 -7.75 9.98 -8.99
N PHE A 149 -7.42 10.96 -9.86
CA PHE A 149 -8.16 11.34 -11.05
C PHE A 149 -7.53 10.77 -12.32
N ILE A 150 -6.25 11.06 -12.56
CA ILE A 150 -5.50 10.61 -13.75
C ILE A 150 -4.67 9.38 -13.39
N ALA A 151 -3.96 9.43 -12.26
CA ALA A 151 -3.25 8.31 -11.69
C ALA A 151 -4.03 7.78 -10.48
N ARG A 152 -4.53 6.55 -10.57
CA ARG A 152 -5.25 5.90 -9.47
C ARG A 152 -4.24 5.22 -8.54
N THR A 153 -4.26 5.60 -7.29
CA THR A 153 -3.48 4.94 -6.24
C THR A 153 -4.43 4.20 -5.31
N THR A 154 -4.29 2.89 -5.23
CA THR A 154 -5.03 2.06 -4.29
C THR A 154 -4.10 1.66 -3.16
N ARG A 155 -4.43 2.05 -1.94
CA ARG A 155 -3.72 1.64 -0.72
C ARG A 155 -4.54 0.56 -0.03
N ASN A 156 -3.92 -0.60 0.22
CA ASN A 156 -4.52 -1.69 0.96
C ASN A 156 -3.89 -1.75 2.36
N LEU A 157 -4.70 -1.56 3.39
CA LEU A 157 -4.33 -1.64 4.78
C LEU A 157 -4.92 -2.93 5.38
N PRO A 158 -4.10 -3.98 5.60
CA PRO A 158 -4.57 -5.19 6.26
C PRO A 158 -5.03 -4.88 7.68
N LEU A 159 -6.21 -5.37 8.07
CA LEU A 159 -6.79 -5.09 9.39
C LEU A 159 -5.87 -5.53 10.54
N ARG A 160 -5.15 -6.62 10.37
CA ARG A 160 -4.18 -7.13 11.37
C ARG A 160 -3.03 -6.16 11.71
N ASN A 161 -2.74 -5.18 10.83
CA ASN A 161 -1.67 -4.22 11.02
C ASN A 161 -2.17 -2.90 11.65
N ILE A 162 -3.48 -2.76 11.86
CA ILE A 162 -4.08 -1.56 12.46
C ILE A 162 -3.91 -1.65 13.98
N GLN A 163 -3.30 -0.62 14.57
CA GLN A 163 -3.02 -0.55 16.00
C GLN A 163 -4.07 0.27 16.75
N ASP A 164 -4.44 1.43 16.20
CA ASP A 164 -5.38 2.32 16.84
C ASP A 164 -6.32 3.00 15.84
N VAL A 165 -7.51 3.35 16.31
CA VAL A 165 -8.53 4.04 15.51
C VAL A 165 -9.08 5.20 16.32
N THR A 166 -8.71 6.40 15.94
CA THR A 166 -9.11 7.65 16.60
C THR A 166 -10.09 8.44 15.74
N VAL A 167 -11.14 8.98 16.35
CA VAL A 167 -12.09 9.90 15.69
C VAL A 167 -11.73 11.33 16.06
N SER A 168 -11.36 12.13 15.05
CA SER A 168 -11.04 13.55 15.19
C SER A 168 -12.07 14.41 14.46
N SER A 169 -12.57 15.45 15.09
CA SER A 169 -13.49 16.40 14.47
C SER A 169 -13.29 17.81 15.01
N THR A 170 -13.27 18.80 14.14
CA THR A 170 -13.31 20.21 14.51
C THR A 170 -14.70 20.60 15.01
N ILE A 171 -14.82 21.76 15.67
CA ILE A 171 -16.09 22.25 16.21
C ILE A 171 -17.17 22.33 15.12
N LEU A 172 -16.83 22.88 13.95
CA LEU A 172 -17.75 22.98 12.81
C LEU A 172 -18.12 21.61 12.23
N GLN A 173 -17.16 20.72 12.11
CA GLN A 173 -17.42 19.34 11.65
C GLN A 173 -18.36 18.62 12.63
N ARG A 174 -18.11 18.75 13.92
CA ARG A 174 -18.93 18.12 14.97
C ARG A 174 -20.38 18.63 14.96
N LEU A 175 -20.56 19.94 14.78
CA LEU A 175 -21.90 20.55 14.70
C LEU A 175 -22.67 20.02 13.47
N LEU A 176 -21.99 19.77 12.38
CA LEU A 176 -22.56 19.30 11.11
C LEU A 176 -22.59 17.76 10.99
N GLY A 177 -22.15 17.02 12.03
CA GLY A 177 -22.14 15.56 12.01
C GLY A 177 -21.04 14.92 11.16
N TYR A 178 -19.98 15.65 10.87
CA TYR A 178 -18.81 15.17 10.09
C TYR A 178 -17.59 15.01 10.99
N GLY A 179 -16.58 14.29 10.49
CA GLY A 179 -15.29 14.14 11.13
C GLY A 179 -14.31 13.33 10.31
N ASN A 180 -13.14 13.14 10.89
CA ASN A 180 -12.08 12.34 10.31
C ASN A 180 -11.90 11.09 11.17
N VAL A 181 -11.62 9.96 10.53
CA VAL A 181 -11.19 8.73 11.22
C VAL A 181 -9.70 8.58 10.94
N VAL A 182 -8.90 8.65 11.98
CA VAL A 182 -7.45 8.47 11.95
C VAL A 182 -7.16 7.02 12.32
N ILE A 183 -6.42 6.34 11.48
CA ILE A 183 -6.07 4.92 11.61
C ILE A 183 -4.56 4.82 11.66
N ASP A 184 -4.04 4.34 12.78
CA ASP A 184 -2.61 4.13 12.97
C ASP A 184 -2.23 2.69 12.59
N ASN A 185 -1.19 2.58 11.76
CA ASN A 185 -0.72 1.32 11.19
C ASN A 185 0.68 0.98 11.71
N ALA A 186 0.90 -0.30 12.07
CA ALA A 186 2.18 -0.84 12.55
C ALA A 186 3.23 -1.09 11.45
N SER A 187 2.98 -0.77 10.19
CA SER A 187 3.97 -1.00 9.13
C SER A 187 5.17 -0.06 9.25
N GLU A 188 6.37 -0.52 8.90
CA GLU A 188 7.64 0.24 8.98
C GLU A 188 7.65 1.54 8.16
N LEU A 189 6.83 1.65 7.15
CA LEU A 189 6.54 2.89 6.43
C LEU A 189 5.49 3.75 7.16
N GLY A 190 5.33 3.48 8.44
CA GLY A 190 4.41 3.90 9.44
C GLY A 190 3.85 5.29 9.25
N GLY A 191 2.63 5.36 8.85
CA GLY A 191 1.89 6.58 8.83
C GLY A 191 0.51 6.34 9.36
N SER A 192 -0.03 7.34 10.05
CA SER A 192 -1.45 7.42 10.28
C SER A 192 -2.15 7.65 8.94
N THR A 193 -3.18 6.89 8.67
CA THR A 193 -4.05 7.09 7.52
C THR A 193 -5.32 7.80 7.96
N ILE A 194 -5.65 8.91 7.30
CA ILE A 194 -6.78 9.74 7.69
C ILE A 194 -7.90 9.61 6.65
N LEU A 195 -9.05 9.12 7.07
CA LEU A 195 -10.28 9.15 6.29
C LEU A 195 -10.95 10.51 6.52
N HIS A 196 -10.87 11.39 5.54
CA HIS A 196 -11.27 12.80 5.67
C HIS A 196 -12.77 13.02 5.52
N ASN A 197 -13.36 13.84 6.41
CA ASN A 197 -14.71 14.39 6.30
C ASN A 197 -15.79 13.36 6.00
N ILE A 198 -15.85 12.30 6.77
CA ILE A 198 -16.90 11.29 6.68
C ILE A 198 -18.11 11.72 7.51
N HIS A 199 -19.31 11.48 6.98
CA HIS A 199 -20.53 11.67 7.75
C HIS A 199 -20.66 10.57 8.82
N ASN A 200 -21.00 10.94 10.05
CA ASN A 200 -21.07 10.02 11.19
C ASN A 200 -19.78 9.18 11.41
N PRO A 201 -18.59 9.79 11.62
CA PRO A 201 -17.32 9.09 11.68
C PRO A 201 -17.26 8.03 12.78
N ARG A 202 -18.00 8.22 13.89
CA ARG A 202 -18.08 7.25 14.99
C ARG A 202 -18.65 5.90 14.54
N GLN A 203 -19.68 5.90 13.71
CA GLN A 203 -20.25 4.68 13.15
C GLN A 203 -19.23 3.85 12.39
N TYR A 204 -18.42 4.50 11.55
CA TYR A 204 -17.39 3.84 10.76
C TYR A 204 -16.21 3.35 11.63
N ALA A 205 -15.82 4.14 12.65
CA ALA A 205 -14.85 3.72 13.63
C ALA A 205 -15.32 2.48 14.42
N ASP A 206 -16.56 2.47 14.87
CA ASP A 206 -17.16 1.33 15.59
C ASP A 206 -17.23 0.07 14.73
N LEU A 207 -17.61 0.20 13.45
CA LEU A 207 -17.62 -0.92 12.52
C LEU A 207 -16.20 -1.48 12.31
N LEU A 208 -15.21 -0.59 12.12
CA LEU A 208 -13.81 -0.97 11.98
C LEU A 208 -13.32 -1.68 13.25
N LEU A 209 -13.57 -1.13 14.44
CA LEU A 209 -13.18 -1.73 15.71
C LEU A 209 -13.88 -3.08 15.98
N ARG A 210 -15.10 -3.29 15.50
CA ARG A 210 -15.77 -4.60 15.57
C ARG A 210 -15.08 -5.65 14.72
N GLU A 211 -14.64 -5.27 13.52
CA GLU A 211 -13.90 -6.21 12.66
C GLU A 211 -12.50 -6.48 13.20
N LEU A 212 -11.79 -5.47 13.74
CA LEU A 212 -10.49 -5.67 14.39
C LEU A 212 -10.57 -6.68 15.55
N ARG A 213 -11.62 -6.62 16.37
CA ARG A 213 -11.83 -7.58 17.48
C ARG A 213 -12.06 -9.03 17.04
N ARG A 214 -12.32 -9.30 15.77
CA ARG A 214 -12.42 -10.66 15.23
C ARG A 214 -11.06 -11.27 14.89
N PHE A 215 -10.01 -10.42 14.81
CA PHE A 215 -8.65 -10.85 14.50
C PHE A 215 -7.77 -10.99 15.75
N HIS A 216 -8.20 -10.46 16.87
CA HIS A 216 -7.57 -10.58 18.17
C HIS A 216 -8.38 -11.53 19.08
#